data_c4238b08ea97bac5b41c73a0f8f427bc
#
_entry.id   c4238b08ea97bac5b41c73a0f8f427bc
#
_cell.length_a   1.000
_cell.length_b   1.000
_cell.length_c   1.000
_cell.angle_alpha   90.00
_cell.angle_beta   90.00
_cell.angle_gamma   90.00
#
_symmetry.space_group_name_H-M   'P 1'
#
loop_
_entity.id
_entity.type
_entity.pdbx_description
1 polymer ?
#
loop_
_entity_poly.entity_id
_entity_poly.type
_entity_poly.pdbx_seq_one_letter_code
_entity_poly.pdbx_strand_id
1 'polypeptide(L)'
;NQFAQYSLGRLYLDGREDFSPDTRQAERWLTLSAEQGNQFAQYSLGRLYLDGREDFSPDTRQAEKWLTLSAEQGNQFAQYSLGKLYYYGRGIVAPDPGKAYLWLSRSAEQGNSFAKVLLEKEAYQYQTVKRKVTHNIGYLISKLSRYLNNEQEKKRSIMLYEQMEQQLQAELEQ
;
A
#
# COMPACT_ATOMS: atom_id res chain seq x y z
N ASN A 1 33.15 2.86 -4.27
CA ASN A 1 32.44 3.05 -3.00
C ASN A 1 30.98 3.41 -3.27
N GLN A 2 30.05 2.56 -2.84
CA GLN A 2 28.61 2.71 -3.06
C GLN A 2 28.04 4.05 -2.55
N PHE A 3 28.56 4.58 -1.46
CA PHE A 3 28.07 5.85 -0.89
C PHE A 3 28.44 7.06 -1.77
N ALA A 4 29.66 7.09 -2.33
CA ALA A 4 30.06 8.15 -3.25
C ALA A 4 29.25 8.09 -4.56
N GLN A 5 28.97 6.88 -5.07
CA GLN A 5 28.13 6.69 -6.25
C GLN A 5 26.69 7.14 -5.99
N TYR A 6 26.14 6.82 -4.81
CA TYR A 6 24.83 7.31 -4.40
C TYR A 6 24.78 8.84 -4.35
N SER A 7 25.77 9.46 -3.70
CA SER A 7 25.84 10.93 -3.60
C SER A 7 25.93 11.59 -4.98
N LEU A 8 26.71 11.00 -5.89
CA LEU A 8 26.83 11.49 -7.26
C LEU A 8 25.51 11.29 -8.04
N GLY A 9 24.88 10.14 -7.89
CA GLY A 9 23.55 9.88 -8.48
C GLY A 9 22.50 10.88 -8.00
N ARG A 10 22.50 11.21 -6.70
CA ARG A 10 21.63 12.24 -6.14
C ARG A 10 21.93 13.64 -6.67
N LEU A 11 23.21 13.97 -6.82
CA LEU A 11 23.62 15.25 -7.41
C LEU A 11 23.10 15.41 -8.84
N TYR A 12 23.21 14.37 -9.67
CA TYR A 12 22.66 14.38 -11.02
C TYR A 12 21.11 14.39 -11.02
N LEU A 13 20.47 13.78 -10.03
CA LEU A 13 19.02 13.75 -9.93
C LEU A 13 18.44 15.12 -9.54
N ASP A 14 19.03 15.76 -8.53
CA ASP A 14 18.50 16.98 -7.90
C ASP A 14 19.05 18.26 -8.56
N GLY A 15 20.24 18.20 -9.17
CA GLY A 15 20.97 19.37 -9.66
C GLY A 15 21.50 20.26 -8.52
N ARG A 16 22.09 21.37 -8.89
CA ARG A 16 22.47 22.51 -8.03
C ARG A 16 22.48 23.79 -8.85
N GLU A 17 22.71 24.95 -8.21
CA GLU A 17 22.71 26.27 -8.89
C GLU A 17 23.54 26.30 -10.17
N ASP A 18 24.74 25.69 -10.13
CA ASP A 18 25.70 25.64 -11.27
C ASP A 18 25.71 24.27 -12.01
N PHE A 19 24.77 23.37 -11.67
CA PHE A 19 24.76 21.98 -12.19
C PHE A 19 23.36 21.52 -12.55
N SER A 20 23.07 21.46 -13.83
CA SER A 20 21.76 21.01 -14.31
C SER A 20 21.52 19.52 -14.04
N PRO A 21 20.30 19.12 -13.66
CA PRO A 21 19.95 17.72 -13.52
C PRO A 21 20.19 16.95 -14.82
N ASP A 22 20.66 15.70 -14.68
CA ASP A 22 20.81 14.75 -15.78
C ASP A 22 20.28 13.38 -15.30
N THR A 23 19.08 13.05 -15.71
CA THR A 23 18.37 11.85 -15.28
C THR A 23 19.08 10.57 -15.71
N ARG A 24 19.72 10.55 -16.88
CA ARG A 24 20.46 9.37 -17.37
C ARG A 24 21.73 9.12 -16.57
N GLN A 25 22.47 10.18 -16.24
CA GLN A 25 23.63 10.05 -15.35
C GLN A 25 23.18 9.67 -13.93
N ALA A 26 22.10 10.24 -13.44
CA ALA A 26 21.51 9.85 -12.14
C ALA A 26 21.18 8.36 -12.11
N GLU A 27 20.45 7.85 -13.12
CA GLU A 27 20.14 6.42 -13.25
C GLU A 27 21.41 5.57 -13.21
N ARG A 28 22.41 5.90 -14.01
CA ARG A 28 23.68 5.16 -14.09
C ARG A 28 24.37 5.06 -12.73
N TRP A 29 24.56 6.20 -12.04
CA TRP A 29 25.26 6.23 -10.76
C TRP A 29 24.44 5.59 -9.62
N LEU A 30 23.14 5.78 -9.62
CA LEU A 30 22.25 5.11 -8.67
C LEU A 30 22.23 3.61 -8.88
N THR A 31 22.22 3.12 -10.12
CA THR A 31 22.29 1.68 -10.44
C THR A 31 23.58 1.06 -9.92
N LEU A 32 24.74 1.66 -10.20
CA LEU A 32 26.02 1.19 -9.69
C LEU A 32 26.08 1.10 -8.15
N SER A 33 25.43 2.03 -7.47
CA SER A 33 25.34 2.02 -6.01
C SER A 33 24.33 0.99 -5.49
N ALA A 34 23.17 0.89 -6.15
CA ALA A 34 22.09 -0.03 -5.80
C ALA A 34 22.49 -1.52 -5.96
N GLU A 35 23.25 -1.82 -7.03
CA GLU A 35 23.79 -3.16 -7.27
C GLU A 35 24.82 -3.60 -6.21
N GLN A 36 25.50 -2.65 -5.56
CA GLN A 36 26.36 -2.91 -4.40
C GLN A 36 25.59 -3.01 -3.09
N GLY A 37 24.26 -2.99 -3.11
CA GLY A 37 23.40 -3.19 -1.94
C GLY A 37 23.04 -1.91 -1.18
N ASN A 38 23.38 -0.71 -1.68
CA ASN A 38 23.01 0.54 -1.01
C ASN A 38 21.49 0.74 -1.03
N GLN A 39 20.83 0.59 0.11
CA GLN A 39 19.37 0.71 0.23
C GLN A 39 18.83 2.10 -0.17
N PHE A 40 19.58 3.17 0.04
CA PHE A 40 19.18 4.53 -0.32
C PHE A 40 19.23 4.74 -1.83
N ALA A 41 20.23 4.14 -2.50
CA ALA A 41 20.32 4.15 -3.96
C ALA A 41 19.19 3.31 -4.58
N GLN A 42 18.90 2.13 -4.03
CA GLN A 42 17.79 1.29 -4.43
C GLN A 42 16.43 2.02 -4.30
N TYR A 43 16.21 2.71 -3.17
CA TYR A 43 15.02 3.52 -2.98
C TYR A 43 14.92 4.67 -4.00
N SER A 44 16.02 5.42 -4.20
CA SER A 44 16.05 6.55 -5.14
C SER A 44 15.82 6.10 -6.58
N LEU A 45 16.43 4.98 -6.97
CA LEU A 45 16.25 4.37 -8.29
C LEU A 45 14.82 3.84 -8.48
N GLY A 46 14.28 3.17 -7.46
CA GLY A 46 12.88 2.71 -7.46
C GLY A 46 11.89 3.86 -7.61
N ARG A 47 12.13 4.99 -6.94
CA ARG A 47 11.33 6.20 -7.09
C ARG A 47 11.46 6.82 -8.47
N LEU A 48 12.67 6.86 -9.02
CA LEU A 48 12.92 7.35 -10.37
C LEU A 48 12.12 6.56 -11.41
N TYR A 49 12.16 5.23 -11.34
CA TYR A 49 11.36 4.36 -12.22
C TYR A 49 9.86 4.44 -11.96
N LEU A 50 9.45 4.70 -10.71
CA LEU A 50 8.03 4.85 -10.39
C LEU A 50 7.46 6.15 -10.95
N ASP A 51 8.12 7.27 -10.69
CA ASP A 51 7.59 8.59 -10.97
C ASP A 51 7.91 9.05 -12.40
N GLY A 52 9.04 8.60 -12.97
CA GLY A 52 9.57 9.09 -14.24
C GLY A 52 10.11 10.52 -14.12
N ARG A 53 10.53 11.07 -15.24
CA ARG A 53 10.85 12.50 -15.46
C ARG A 53 10.58 12.86 -16.93
N GLU A 54 10.74 14.13 -17.32
CA GLU A 54 10.47 14.58 -18.69
C GLU A 54 11.17 13.75 -19.76
N ASP A 55 12.44 13.38 -19.51
CA ASP A 55 13.32 12.61 -20.39
C ASP A 55 13.43 11.12 -20.01
N PHE A 56 12.66 10.66 -19.00
CA PHE A 56 12.76 9.32 -18.43
C PHE A 56 11.38 8.72 -18.16
N SER A 57 10.97 7.77 -18.99
CA SER A 57 9.67 7.12 -18.87
C SER A 57 9.57 6.22 -17.64
N PRO A 58 8.42 6.23 -16.93
CA PRO A 58 8.19 5.31 -15.81
C PRO A 58 8.27 3.84 -16.24
N ASP A 59 8.86 3.02 -15.39
CA ASP A 59 8.86 1.56 -15.48
C ASP A 59 8.47 0.95 -14.12
N THR A 60 7.20 0.58 -13.98
CA THR A 60 6.68 0.05 -12.72
C THR A 60 7.27 -1.31 -12.33
N ARG A 61 7.76 -2.11 -13.28
CA ARG A 61 8.45 -3.37 -12.99
C ARG A 61 9.82 -3.12 -12.35
N GLN A 62 10.58 -2.20 -12.91
CA GLN A 62 11.86 -1.79 -12.32
C GLN A 62 11.65 -1.09 -10.98
N ALA A 63 10.61 -0.25 -10.86
CA ALA A 63 10.26 0.39 -9.61
C ALA A 63 9.95 -0.63 -8.51
N GLU A 64 9.09 -1.62 -8.78
CA GLU A 64 8.76 -2.69 -7.84
C GLU A 64 10.02 -3.45 -7.39
N LYS A 65 10.88 -3.85 -8.35
CA LYS A 65 12.13 -4.55 -8.07
C LYS A 65 13.02 -3.78 -7.09
N TRP A 66 13.34 -2.53 -7.41
CA TRP A 66 14.28 -1.75 -6.62
C TRP A 66 13.70 -1.31 -5.27
N LEU A 67 12.40 -0.97 -5.23
CA LEU A 67 11.72 -0.67 -3.98
C LEU A 67 11.66 -1.89 -3.06
N THR A 68 11.44 -3.10 -3.60
CA THR A 68 11.43 -4.34 -2.81
C THR A 68 12.81 -4.57 -2.17
N LEU A 69 13.89 -4.51 -2.93
CA LEU A 69 15.25 -4.69 -2.40
C LEU A 69 15.57 -3.69 -1.28
N SER A 70 15.16 -2.44 -1.42
CA SER A 70 15.35 -1.41 -0.40
C SER A 70 14.46 -1.64 0.84
N ALA A 71 13.20 -2.03 0.63
CA ALA A 71 12.23 -2.29 1.69
C ALA A 71 12.61 -3.52 2.55
N GLU A 72 13.14 -4.56 1.92
CA GLU A 72 13.66 -5.76 2.60
C GLU A 72 14.87 -5.46 3.49
N GLN A 73 15.69 -4.47 3.14
CA GLN A 73 16.77 -3.95 3.97
C GLN A 73 16.28 -3.03 5.11
N GLY A 74 14.99 -2.81 5.25
CA GLY A 74 14.40 -2.01 6.33
C GLY A 74 14.21 -0.53 6.02
N ASN A 75 14.44 -0.07 4.79
CA ASN A 75 14.21 1.34 4.44
C ASN A 75 12.71 1.68 4.55
N GLN A 76 12.33 2.48 5.54
CA GLN A 76 10.93 2.83 5.81
C GLN A 76 10.25 3.58 4.64
N PHE A 77 11.01 4.38 3.88
CA PHE A 77 10.46 5.14 2.75
C PHE A 77 10.20 4.21 1.55
N ALA A 78 11.06 3.22 1.34
CA ALA A 78 10.85 2.18 0.34
C ALA A 78 9.65 1.30 0.71
N GLN A 79 9.53 0.90 1.99
CA GLN A 79 8.37 0.16 2.51
C GLN A 79 7.06 0.93 2.28
N TYR A 80 7.03 2.23 2.60
CA TYR A 80 5.86 3.07 2.32
C TYR A 80 5.54 3.15 0.82
N SER A 81 6.57 3.41 -0.01
CA SER A 81 6.37 3.55 -1.47
C SER A 81 5.88 2.25 -2.11
N LEU A 82 6.43 1.11 -1.68
CA LEU A 82 6.02 -0.22 -2.13
C LEU A 82 4.60 -0.56 -1.63
N GLY A 83 4.30 -0.29 -0.36
CA GLY A 83 2.97 -0.45 0.21
C GLY A 83 1.92 0.38 -0.53
N LYS A 84 2.24 1.64 -0.85
CA LYS A 84 1.38 2.52 -1.64
C LYS A 84 1.20 2.00 -3.08
N LEU A 85 2.26 1.45 -3.68
CA LEU A 85 2.20 0.84 -5.01
C LEU A 85 1.21 -0.32 -5.05
N TYR A 86 1.27 -1.23 -4.07
CA TYR A 86 0.31 -2.34 -3.96
C TYR A 86 -1.09 -1.89 -3.52
N TYR A 87 -1.21 -0.79 -2.79
CA TYR A 87 -2.51 -0.28 -2.37
C TYR A 87 -3.34 0.25 -3.54
N TYR A 88 -2.74 1.07 -4.40
CA TYR A 88 -3.43 1.68 -5.53
C TYR A 88 -3.30 0.89 -6.83
N GLY A 89 -2.26 0.08 -6.95
CA GLY A 89 -1.80 -0.45 -8.23
C GLY A 89 -1.20 0.66 -9.11
N ARG A 90 -0.36 0.30 -10.06
CA ARG A 90 0.14 1.22 -11.11
C ARG A 90 0.76 0.42 -12.25
N GLY A 91 0.48 0.81 -13.48
CA GLY A 91 1.02 0.16 -14.67
C GLY A 91 0.69 -1.33 -14.69
N ILE A 92 1.71 -2.18 -14.65
CA ILE A 92 1.55 -3.64 -14.64
C ILE A 92 1.34 -4.22 -13.23
N VAL A 93 1.56 -3.42 -12.17
CA VAL A 93 1.39 -3.85 -10.78
C VAL A 93 -0.07 -3.68 -10.40
N ALA A 94 -0.78 -4.79 -10.25
CA ALA A 94 -2.16 -4.81 -9.78
C ALA A 94 -2.24 -4.49 -8.27
N PRO A 95 -3.35 -3.92 -7.78
CA PRO A 95 -3.59 -3.77 -6.36
C PRO A 95 -3.52 -5.12 -5.62
N ASP A 96 -2.81 -5.14 -4.51
CA ASP A 96 -2.69 -6.31 -3.62
C ASP A 96 -2.81 -5.83 -2.15
N PRO A 97 -4.01 -5.92 -1.55
CA PRO A 97 -4.24 -5.43 -0.19
C PRO A 97 -3.36 -6.12 0.86
N GLY A 98 -3.05 -7.41 0.69
CA GLY A 98 -2.20 -8.15 1.63
C GLY A 98 -0.77 -7.62 1.64
N LYS A 99 -0.17 -7.45 0.46
CA LYS A 99 1.17 -6.86 0.34
C LYS A 99 1.18 -5.38 0.75
N ALA A 100 0.12 -4.63 0.42
CA ALA A 100 -0.02 -3.24 0.85
C ALA A 100 0.02 -3.13 2.37
N TYR A 101 -0.83 -3.90 3.07
CA TYR A 101 -0.86 -3.94 4.53
C TYR A 101 0.48 -4.32 5.14
N LEU A 102 1.13 -5.38 4.63
CA LEU A 102 2.44 -5.84 5.11
C LEU A 102 3.49 -4.71 5.09
N TRP A 103 3.64 -4.04 3.94
CA TRP A 103 4.68 -3.04 3.78
C TRP A 103 4.35 -1.73 4.48
N LEU A 104 3.07 -1.31 4.49
CA LEU A 104 2.63 -0.13 5.22
C LEU A 104 2.78 -0.31 6.73
N SER A 105 2.47 -1.49 7.29
CA SER A 105 2.63 -1.78 8.72
C SER A 105 4.10 -1.69 9.13
N ARG A 106 5.01 -2.31 8.39
CA ARG A 106 6.46 -2.23 8.66
C ARG A 106 6.98 -0.79 8.62
N SER A 107 6.50 0.02 7.68
CA SER A 107 6.85 1.44 7.59
C SER A 107 6.29 2.25 8.77
N ALA A 108 5.05 1.97 9.16
CA ALA A 108 4.38 2.64 10.28
C ALA A 108 5.03 2.31 11.63
N GLU A 109 5.47 1.07 11.84
CA GLU A 109 6.22 0.63 13.02
C GLU A 109 7.53 1.39 13.19
N GLN A 110 8.18 1.78 12.09
CA GLN A 110 9.35 2.64 12.09
C GLN A 110 9.04 4.15 12.24
N GLY A 111 7.77 4.51 12.46
CA GLY A 111 7.35 5.88 12.71
C GLY A 111 6.91 6.67 11.48
N ASN A 112 6.77 6.05 10.32
CA ASN A 112 6.30 6.74 9.12
C ASN A 112 4.81 7.14 9.26
N SER A 113 4.56 8.44 9.46
CA SER A 113 3.21 8.96 9.67
C SER A 113 2.29 8.80 8.45
N PHE A 114 2.83 8.88 7.23
CA PHE A 114 2.04 8.69 6.01
C PHE A 114 1.54 7.23 5.88
N ALA A 115 2.35 6.26 6.30
CA ALA A 115 1.95 4.86 6.33
C ALA A 115 0.83 4.63 7.37
N LYS A 116 0.93 5.25 8.56
CA LYS A 116 -0.11 5.19 9.60
C LYS A 116 -1.45 5.73 9.08
N VAL A 117 -1.44 6.93 8.49
CA VAL A 117 -2.66 7.55 7.93
C VAL A 117 -3.30 6.67 6.84
N LEU A 118 -2.49 6.03 6.00
CA LEU A 118 -3.03 5.18 4.93
C LEU A 118 -3.67 3.90 5.48
N LEU A 119 -3.06 3.29 6.51
CA LEU A 119 -3.62 2.13 7.21
C LEU A 119 -4.94 2.46 7.94
N GLU A 120 -5.01 3.61 8.62
CA GLU A 120 -6.23 4.08 9.30
C GLU A 120 -7.37 4.30 8.30
N LYS A 121 -7.05 4.89 7.14
CA LYS A 121 -8.03 5.08 6.06
C LYS A 121 -8.56 3.74 5.54
N GLU A 122 -7.69 2.75 5.38
CA GLU A 122 -8.09 1.40 4.93
C GLU A 122 -8.98 0.72 5.96
N ALA A 123 -8.60 0.75 7.24
CA ALA A 123 -9.40 0.22 8.34
C ALA A 123 -10.79 0.85 8.37
N TYR A 124 -10.89 2.18 8.24
CA TYR A 124 -12.17 2.89 8.18
C TYR A 124 -13.03 2.45 6.98
N GLN A 125 -12.44 2.29 5.79
CA GLN A 125 -13.17 1.81 4.61
C GLN A 125 -13.67 0.39 4.79
N TYR A 126 -12.84 -0.51 5.32
CA TYR A 126 -13.22 -1.90 5.63
C TYR A 126 -14.41 -1.94 6.58
N GLN A 127 -14.38 -1.20 7.68
CA GLN A 127 -15.48 -1.11 8.65
C GLN A 127 -16.78 -0.56 8.02
N THR A 128 -16.64 0.43 7.14
CA THR A 128 -17.80 1.01 6.45
C THR A 128 -18.44 -0.01 5.49
N VAL A 129 -17.63 -0.75 4.73
CA VAL A 129 -18.13 -1.82 3.84
C VAL A 129 -18.77 -2.94 4.65
N LYS A 130 -18.12 -3.38 5.73
CA LYS A 130 -18.63 -4.43 6.63
C LYS A 130 -20.01 -4.05 7.18
N ARG A 131 -20.20 -2.82 7.66
CA ARG A 131 -21.50 -2.31 8.13
C ARG A 131 -22.56 -2.34 7.03
N LYS A 132 -22.23 -1.88 5.81
CA LYS A 132 -23.19 -1.89 4.68
C LYS A 132 -23.61 -3.30 4.29
N VAL A 133 -22.66 -4.24 4.24
CA VAL A 133 -22.93 -5.65 3.92
C VAL A 133 -23.87 -6.26 4.96
N THR A 134 -23.59 -6.07 6.26
CA THR A 134 -24.42 -6.60 7.34
C THR A 134 -25.83 -6.01 7.30
N HIS A 135 -25.95 -4.69 7.11
CA HIS A 135 -27.26 -4.04 6.97
C HIS A 135 -28.06 -4.61 5.79
N ASN A 136 -27.43 -4.82 4.64
CA ASN A 136 -28.08 -5.39 3.46
C ASN A 136 -28.52 -6.85 3.69
N ILE A 137 -27.70 -7.65 4.35
CA ILE A 137 -28.05 -9.03 4.72
C ILE A 137 -29.25 -9.03 5.66
N GLY A 138 -29.28 -8.16 6.69
CA GLY A 138 -30.40 -8.01 7.59
C GLY A 138 -31.70 -7.63 6.89
N TYR A 139 -31.62 -6.68 5.97
CA TYR A 139 -32.76 -6.30 5.14
C TYR A 139 -33.29 -7.48 4.30
N LEU A 140 -32.40 -8.27 3.68
CA LEU A 140 -32.78 -9.45 2.91
C LEU A 140 -33.42 -10.53 3.79
N ILE A 141 -32.84 -10.80 4.96
CA ILE A 141 -33.42 -11.77 5.94
C ILE A 141 -34.79 -11.30 6.38
N SER A 142 -34.97 -10.01 6.69
CA SER A 142 -36.27 -9.47 7.09
C SER A 142 -37.33 -9.57 5.98
N LYS A 143 -36.93 -9.41 4.72
CA LYS A 143 -37.81 -9.64 3.55
C LYS A 143 -38.16 -11.11 3.39
N LEU A 144 -37.16 -11.99 3.41
CA LEU A 144 -37.38 -13.45 3.28
C LEU A 144 -38.30 -14.00 4.41
N SER A 145 -38.15 -13.53 5.65
CA SER A 145 -38.99 -13.94 6.76
C SER A 145 -40.49 -13.63 6.56
N ARG A 146 -40.82 -12.63 5.70
CA ARG A 146 -42.25 -12.34 5.36
C ARG A 146 -42.83 -13.37 4.40
N TYR A 147 -42.03 -14.10 3.65
CA TYR A 147 -42.48 -15.14 2.73
C TYR A 147 -42.45 -16.54 3.35
N LEU A 148 -41.84 -16.70 4.54
CA LEU A 148 -41.83 -17.96 5.28
C LEU A 148 -43.20 -18.18 5.89
N ASN A 149 -43.84 -19.29 5.59
CA ASN A 149 -45.16 -19.67 6.10
C ASN A 149 -45.11 -20.24 7.53
N ASN A 150 -43.93 -20.57 8.05
CA ASN A 150 -43.72 -21.20 9.33
C ASN A 150 -43.16 -20.18 10.35
N GLU A 151 -43.85 -19.99 11.46
CA GLU A 151 -43.46 -19.09 12.55
C GLU A 151 -42.12 -19.46 13.20
N GLN A 152 -41.77 -20.76 13.25
CA GLN A 152 -40.48 -21.21 13.78
C GLN A 152 -39.32 -20.80 12.89
N GLU A 153 -39.47 -20.87 11.57
CA GLU A 153 -38.46 -20.45 10.62
C GLU A 153 -38.26 -18.91 10.64
N LYS A 154 -39.34 -18.16 10.79
CA LYS A 154 -39.28 -16.70 10.99
C LYS A 154 -38.48 -16.34 12.24
N LYS A 155 -38.78 -16.96 13.37
CA LYS A 155 -38.07 -16.75 14.64
C LYS A 155 -36.61 -17.12 14.54
N ARG A 156 -36.28 -18.24 13.87
CA ARG A 156 -34.91 -18.69 13.66
C ARG A 156 -34.11 -17.72 12.79
N SER A 157 -34.70 -17.19 11.72
CA SER A 157 -34.04 -16.21 10.82
C SER A 157 -33.78 -14.89 11.53
N ILE A 158 -34.70 -14.42 12.37
CA ILE A 158 -34.53 -13.20 13.18
C ILE A 158 -33.41 -13.41 14.21
N MET A 159 -33.40 -14.50 14.91
CA MET A 159 -32.39 -14.82 15.92
C MET A 159 -30.99 -14.91 15.31
N LEU A 160 -30.81 -15.52 14.14
CA LEU A 160 -29.55 -15.59 13.43
C LEU A 160 -29.04 -14.19 13.02
N TYR A 161 -29.95 -13.31 12.61
CA TYR A 161 -29.60 -11.94 12.29
C TYR A 161 -29.13 -11.17 13.53
N GLU A 162 -29.83 -11.27 14.64
CA GLU A 162 -29.47 -10.62 15.92
C GLU A 162 -28.10 -11.11 16.43
N GLN A 163 -27.83 -12.42 16.32
CA GLN A 163 -26.52 -12.98 16.66
C GLN A 163 -25.40 -12.43 15.76
N MET A 164 -25.64 -12.33 14.46
CA MET A 164 -24.67 -11.73 13.53
C MET A 164 -24.41 -10.25 13.83
N GLU A 165 -25.44 -9.46 14.16
CA GLU A 165 -25.27 -8.06 14.54
C GLU A 165 -24.47 -7.91 15.84
N GLN A 166 -24.76 -8.71 16.85
CA GLN A 166 -24.02 -8.71 18.12
C GLN A 166 -22.54 -9.09 17.92
N GLN A 167 -22.29 -10.13 17.13
CA GLN A 167 -20.91 -10.55 16.83
C GLN A 167 -20.15 -9.47 16.06
N LEU A 168 -20.80 -8.83 15.09
CA LEU A 168 -20.20 -7.72 14.36
C LEU A 168 -19.91 -6.53 15.29
N GLN A 169 -20.81 -6.20 16.20
CA GLN A 169 -20.61 -5.11 17.15
C GLN A 169 -19.44 -5.40 18.09
N ALA A 170 -19.34 -6.62 18.61
CA ALA A 170 -18.21 -7.04 19.46
C ALA A 170 -16.85 -7.00 18.74
N GLU A 171 -16.80 -7.32 17.43
CA GLU A 171 -15.60 -7.21 16.61
C GLU A 171 -15.24 -5.76 16.25
N LEU A 172 -16.18 -4.82 16.33
CA LEU A 172 -15.96 -3.41 16.07
C LEU A 172 -15.41 -2.65 17.28
N GLU A 173 -15.60 -3.21 18.48
CA GLU A 173 -15.17 -2.63 19.77
C GLU A 173 -13.77 -3.13 20.22
N GLN A 174 -13.18 -4.10 19.52
CA GLN A 174 -11.81 -4.59 19.69
C GLN A 174 -10.83 -3.85 18.76
#